data_3b2e7eadab57911c8f95ab169d209b26
#
_entry.id   3b2e7eadab57911c8f95ab169d209b26
#
_cell.length_a   1.000
_cell.length_b   1.000
_cell.length_c   1.000
_cell.angle_alpha   90.00
_cell.angle_beta   90.00
_cell.angle_gamma   90.00
#
_symmetry.space_group_name_H-M   'P 1'
#
loop_
_entity.id
_entity.type
_entity.pdbx_description
1 polymer ?
#
loop_
_entity_poly.entity_id
_entity_poly.type
_entity_poly.pdbx_seq_one_letter_code
_entity_poly.pdbx_strand_id
1 'polypeptide(L)'
;LFVILSILAGLTGVFYASVGDLGSEVDRPTAMVHGGIMWLFGGSLVWFFEIVLIPSRYGARIRQLYFLTAIALKSLVLVFIVIGGGIFGRAIFHGLYSLDFIFKPEFLRILIVVLSVVFVVQTINQIIRILGGHTLVNIILGRYRQPVREDKIFMFLDLAGSTALAERLGDVGVQKLITKFFFDITEPIIEHGGDIHRYVGDQVVVTWPLKTGAANMRAIRCCFAIDDYVAGKADQYEIEFGAVPSYHIGLHGGPVVISQIGDQKQEISYFGDTVNTAARIEQQCKALQSGLLI
;
A
#
# COMPACT_ATOMS: atom_id res chain seq x y z
N LEU A 1 -6.89 11.97 4.35
CA LEU A 1 -6.07 11.28 5.36
C LEU A 1 -4.82 12.09 5.72
N PHE A 2 -3.97 12.49 4.75
CA PHE A 2 -2.73 13.26 4.96
C PHE A 2 -2.96 14.49 5.84
N VAL A 3 -3.91 15.36 5.48
CA VAL A 3 -4.22 16.59 6.22
C VAL A 3 -4.66 16.30 7.66
N ILE A 4 -5.51 15.29 7.86
CA ILE A 4 -5.99 14.90 9.19
C ILE A 4 -4.82 14.45 10.08
N LEU A 5 -3.94 13.61 9.56
CA LEU A 5 -2.78 13.11 10.30
C LEU A 5 -1.75 14.20 10.60
N SER A 6 -1.58 15.16 9.68
CA SER A 6 -0.72 16.34 9.91
C SER A 6 -1.28 17.21 11.03
N ILE A 7 -2.59 17.47 11.07
CA ILE A 7 -3.24 18.21 12.16
C ILE A 7 -3.10 17.47 13.49
N LEU A 8 -3.32 16.15 13.50
CA LEU A 8 -3.13 15.32 14.70
C LEU A 8 -1.70 15.38 15.22
N ALA A 9 -0.71 15.36 14.33
CA ALA A 9 0.69 15.56 14.72
C ALA A 9 0.90 16.93 15.41
N GLY A 10 0.37 18.01 14.83
CA GLY A 10 0.42 19.34 15.45
C GLY A 10 -0.22 19.38 16.85
N LEU A 11 -1.42 18.80 17.00
CA LEU A 11 -2.10 18.71 18.29
C LEU A 11 -1.29 17.87 19.32
N THR A 12 -0.65 16.80 18.87
CA THR A 12 0.26 16.02 19.74
C THR A 12 1.43 16.85 20.23
N GLY A 13 1.99 17.73 19.38
CA GLY A 13 3.06 18.67 19.76
C GLY A 13 2.61 19.69 20.81
N VAL A 14 1.42 20.25 20.65
CA VAL A 14 0.79 21.13 21.64
C VAL A 14 0.60 20.39 22.98
N PHE A 15 0.04 19.19 22.94
CA PHE A 15 -0.19 18.37 24.13
C PHE A 15 1.14 18.02 24.85
N TYR A 16 2.14 17.57 24.10
CA TYR A 16 3.46 17.25 24.65
C TYR A 16 4.09 18.45 25.36
N ALA A 17 4.02 19.63 24.74
CA ALA A 17 4.54 20.88 25.34
C ALA A 17 3.72 21.34 26.56
N SER A 18 2.43 20.97 26.65
CA SER A 18 1.59 21.33 27.79
C SER A 18 1.87 20.51 29.06
N VAL A 19 2.26 19.23 28.87
CA VAL A 19 2.45 18.25 29.96
C VAL A 19 3.94 18.14 30.35
N GLY A 20 4.87 18.40 29.40
CA GLY A 20 6.30 18.30 29.62
C GLY A 20 6.81 19.32 30.62
N ASP A 21 7.68 18.88 31.54
CA ASP A 21 8.45 19.79 32.38
C ASP A 21 9.59 20.34 31.52
N LEU A 22 9.32 21.48 30.88
CA LEU A 22 10.21 22.03 29.86
C LEU A 22 11.42 22.71 30.43
N GLY A 23 11.59 22.77 31.78
CA GLY A 23 12.78 23.33 32.46
C GLY A 23 13.30 24.64 31.83
N SER A 24 12.43 25.40 31.17
CA SER A 24 12.81 26.36 30.18
C SER A 24 12.41 27.79 30.58
N GLU A 25 13.23 28.70 30.18
CA GLU A 25 13.02 30.16 30.24
C GLU A 25 11.80 30.63 29.39
N VAL A 26 11.14 29.72 28.68
CA VAL A 26 9.98 30.02 27.78
C VAL A 26 8.67 29.75 28.52
N ASP A 27 7.74 30.71 28.46
CA ASP A 27 6.40 30.55 29.03
C ASP A 27 5.60 29.43 28.32
N ARG A 28 4.75 28.74 29.10
CA ARG A 28 3.98 27.58 28.61
C ARG A 28 3.19 27.84 27.32
N PRO A 29 2.43 28.94 27.16
CA PRO A 29 1.71 29.21 25.91
C PRO A 29 2.62 29.29 24.69
N THR A 30 3.74 29.95 24.78
CA THR A 30 4.74 30.06 23.70
C THR A 30 5.35 28.68 23.37
N ALA A 31 5.69 27.89 24.39
CA ALA A 31 6.18 26.52 24.19
C ALA A 31 5.16 25.63 23.49
N MET A 32 3.86 25.74 23.80
CA MET A 32 2.78 25.00 23.13
C MET A 32 2.66 25.40 21.66
N VAL A 33 2.74 26.69 21.32
CA VAL A 33 2.72 27.17 19.94
C VAL A 33 3.92 26.64 19.16
N HIS A 34 5.13 26.77 19.72
CA HIS A 34 6.35 26.26 19.08
C HIS A 34 6.29 24.74 18.88
N GLY A 35 5.87 23.98 19.90
CA GLY A 35 5.68 22.54 19.83
C GLY A 35 4.69 22.16 18.76
N GLY A 36 3.52 22.81 18.72
CA GLY A 36 2.48 22.59 17.73
C GLY A 36 2.98 22.79 16.30
N ILE A 37 3.70 23.89 16.03
CA ILE A 37 4.24 24.21 14.70
C ILE A 37 5.32 23.19 14.30
N MET A 38 6.23 22.86 15.18
CA MET A 38 7.31 21.91 14.91
C MET A 38 6.77 20.50 14.59
N TRP A 39 5.83 20.02 15.39
CA TRP A 39 5.22 18.71 15.19
C TRP A 39 4.29 18.67 13.96
N LEU A 40 3.59 19.77 13.67
CA LEU A 40 2.81 19.91 12.44
C LEU A 40 3.73 19.80 11.21
N PHE A 41 4.84 20.53 11.19
CA PHE A 41 5.78 20.52 10.07
C PHE A 41 6.50 19.18 9.94
N GLY A 42 7.12 18.68 11.02
CA GLY A 42 7.81 17.39 11.04
C GLY A 42 6.87 16.22 10.73
N GLY A 43 5.69 16.21 11.34
CA GLY A 43 4.65 15.22 11.08
C GLY A 43 4.14 15.26 9.64
N SER A 44 3.97 16.45 9.06
CA SER A 44 3.58 16.58 7.64
C SER A 44 4.63 15.97 6.71
N LEU A 45 5.92 16.16 6.98
CA LEU A 45 6.99 15.55 6.19
C LEU A 45 6.98 14.02 6.30
N VAL A 46 6.77 13.49 7.51
CA VAL A 46 6.66 12.04 7.75
C VAL A 46 5.47 11.45 7.00
N TRP A 47 4.29 12.08 7.11
CA TRP A 47 3.09 11.59 6.42
C TRP A 47 3.15 11.76 4.91
N PHE A 48 3.79 12.84 4.43
CA PHE A 48 4.07 12.99 2.99
C PHE A 48 4.95 11.84 2.48
N PHE A 49 6.01 11.52 3.20
CA PHE A 49 6.89 10.40 2.86
C PHE A 49 6.13 9.08 2.81
N GLU A 50 5.33 8.75 3.85
CA GLU A 50 4.64 7.45 3.97
C GLU A 50 3.42 7.32 3.06
N ILE A 51 2.62 8.39 2.91
CA ILE A 51 1.31 8.31 2.23
C ILE A 51 1.42 8.72 0.76
N VAL A 52 2.35 9.60 0.41
CA VAL A 52 2.48 10.13 -0.95
C VAL A 52 3.70 9.52 -1.65
N LEU A 53 4.88 9.60 -1.05
CA LEU A 53 6.12 9.19 -1.70
C LEU A 53 6.26 7.66 -1.82
N ILE A 54 6.04 6.93 -0.73
CA ILE A 54 6.17 5.47 -0.72
C ILE A 54 5.18 4.76 -1.65
N PRO A 55 3.87 5.12 -1.72
CA PRO A 55 2.94 4.52 -2.67
C PRO A 55 3.18 4.93 -4.13
N SER A 56 3.83 6.07 -4.37
CA SER A 56 4.10 6.57 -5.72
C SER A 56 5.10 5.70 -6.49
N ARG A 57 5.26 5.98 -7.78
CA ARG A 57 6.29 5.37 -8.65
C ARG A 57 7.72 5.53 -8.11
N TYR A 58 8.00 6.63 -7.42
CA TYR A 58 9.32 6.87 -6.81
C TYR A 58 9.62 5.93 -5.65
N GLY A 59 8.60 5.53 -4.89
CA GLY A 59 8.73 4.55 -3.81
C GLY A 59 8.74 3.08 -4.26
N ALA A 60 8.55 2.80 -5.55
CA ALA A 60 8.48 1.44 -6.08
C ALA A 60 9.70 0.59 -5.70
N ARG A 61 10.91 1.14 -5.83
CA ARG A 61 12.15 0.45 -5.45
C ARG A 61 12.20 0.11 -3.96
N ILE A 62 11.68 0.99 -3.10
CA ILE A 62 11.64 0.76 -1.64
C ILE A 62 10.64 -0.34 -1.29
N ARG A 63 9.51 -0.41 -2.01
CA ARG A 63 8.49 -1.45 -1.81
C ARG A 63 8.95 -2.85 -2.22
N GLN A 64 9.94 -2.94 -3.11
CA GLN A 64 10.53 -4.20 -3.56
C GLN A 64 11.66 -4.72 -2.64
N LEU A 65 12.14 -3.91 -1.70
CA LEU A 65 13.18 -4.31 -0.76
C LEU A 65 12.67 -5.37 0.22
N TYR A 66 13.59 -6.20 0.71
CA TYR A 66 13.32 -7.11 1.82
C TYR A 66 12.77 -6.34 3.03
N PHE A 67 11.90 -6.98 3.80
CA PHE A 67 11.20 -6.38 4.93
C PHE A 67 12.11 -5.57 5.87
N LEU A 68 13.18 -6.19 6.37
CA LEU A 68 14.10 -5.52 7.29
C LEU A 68 14.85 -4.35 6.65
N THR A 69 15.27 -4.48 5.40
CA THR A 69 15.96 -3.40 4.68
C THR A 69 15.04 -2.23 4.38
N ALA A 70 13.77 -2.51 4.04
CA ALA A 70 12.77 -1.47 3.84
C ALA A 70 12.48 -0.69 5.13
N ILE A 71 12.32 -1.39 6.26
CA ILE A 71 12.15 -0.75 7.57
C ILE A 71 13.39 0.07 7.94
N ALA A 72 14.59 -0.49 7.82
CA ALA A 72 15.82 0.21 8.16
C ALA A 72 16.01 1.50 7.35
N LEU A 73 15.80 1.42 6.02
CA LEU A 73 15.91 2.59 5.15
C LEU A 73 14.88 3.67 5.49
N LYS A 74 13.64 3.29 5.70
CA LYS A 74 12.57 4.21 6.08
C LYS A 74 12.82 4.84 7.45
N SER A 75 13.25 4.03 8.43
CA SER A 75 13.59 4.54 9.76
C SER A 75 14.74 5.54 9.70
N LEU A 76 15.76 5.28 8.87
CA LEU A 76 16.87 6.20 8.65
C LEU A 76 16.40 7.55 8.09
N VAL A 77 15.56 7.53 7.05
CA VAL A 77 14.97 8.75 6.48
C VAL A 77 14.17 9.53 7.52
N LEU A 78 13.36 8.83 8.32
CA LEU A 78 12.56 9.47 9.37
C LEU A 78 13.43 10.06 10.50
N VAL A 79 14.54 9.42 10.86
CA VAL A 79 15.52 9.99 11.79
C VAL A 79 16.09 11.29 11.24
N PHE A 80 16.46 11.33 9.97
CA PHE A 80 16.92 12.58 9.33
C PHE A 80 15.85 13.68 9.33
N ILE A 81 14.59 13.34 9.09
CA ILE A 81 13.48 14.29 9.17
C ILE A 81 13.32 14.84 10.58
N VAL A 82 13.40 13.99 11.60
CA VAL A 82 13.28 14.40 13.02
C VAL A 82 14.44 15.29 13.44
N ILE A 83 15.67 14.90 13.12
CA ILE A 83 16.86 15.70 13.42
C ILE A 83 16.83 17.04 12.69
N GLY A 84 16.55 17.01 11.37
CA GLY A 84 16.46 18.21 10.55
C GLY A 84 15.34 19.15 11.01
N GLY A 85 14.18 18.62 11.37
CA GLY A 85 13.08 19.37 11.95
C GLY A 85 13.45 20.01 13.30
N GLY A 86 14.19 19.30 14.15
CA GLY A 86 14.70 19.81 15.41
C GLY A 86 15.69 20.96 15.22
N ILE A 87 16.64 20.83 14.28
CA ILE A 87 17.59 21.90 13.94
C ILE A 87 16.85 23.13 13.40
N PHE A 88 15.94 22.92 12.45
CA PHE A 88 15.16 24.00 11.82
C PHE A 88 14.30 24.75 12.83
N GLY A 89 13.61 24.02 13.72
CA GLY A 89 12.81 24.64 14.77
C GLY A 89 13.63 25.49 15.74
N ARG A 90 14.80 24.98 16.17
CA ARG A 90 15.69 25.77 17.04
C ARG A 90 16.24 27.01 16.33
N ALA A 91 16.58 26.89 15.06
CA ALA A 91 17.05 28.03 14.28
C ALA A 91 16.00 29.15 14.20
N ILE A 92 14.73 28.78 13.95
CA ILE A 92 13.63 29.75 13.84
C ILE A 92 13.25 30.36 15.18
N PHE A 93 13.07 29.54 16.22
CA PHE A 93 12.46 30.01 17.48
C PHE A 93 13.47 30.51 18.50
N HIS A 94 14.74 30.07 18.42
CA HIS A 94 15.77 30.41 19.41
C HIS A 94 17.02 31.03 18.79
N GLY A 95 17.09 31.16 17.46
CA GLY A 95 18.27 31.69 16.79
C GLY A 95 19.54 30.88 16.97
N LEU A 96 19.42 29.63 17.44
CA LEU A 96 20.55 28.77 17.79
C LEU A 96 20.78 27.73 16.69
N TYR A 97 21.97 27.73 16.13
CA TYR A 97 22.43 26.75 15.14
C TYR A 97 23.31 25.64 15.74
N SER A 98 23.39 25.58 17.10
CA SER A 98 24.18 24.57 17.81
C SER A 98 23.53 23.17 17.69
N LEU A 99 24.37 22.17 17.53
CA LEU A 99 23.98 20.75 17.53
C LEU A 99 24.00 20.11 18.91
N ASP A 100 24.31 20.89 19.97
CA ASP A 100 24.50 20.37 21.35
C ASP A 100 23.22 19.69 21.88
N PHE A 101 22.03 20.09 21.38
CA PHE A 101 20.77 19.48 21.79
C PHE A 101 20.65 18.00 21.43
N ILE A 102 21.37 17.55 20.38
CA ILE A 102 21.35 16.16 19.94
C ILE A 102 21.90 15.22 21.01
N PHE A 103 22.86 15.73 21.80
CA PHE A 103 23.51 14.97 22.86
C PHE A 103 22.81 15.08 24.23
N LYS A 104 21.72 15.86 24.29
CA LYS A 104 20.97 15.99 25.56
C LYS A 104 20.10 14.75 25.79
N PRO A 105 19.96 14.26 27.03
CA PRO A 105 19.15 13.10 27.38
C PRO A 105 17.67 13.23 26.92
N GLU A 106 17.14 14.45 26.93
CA GLU A 106 15.77 14.75 26.51
C GLU A 106 15.57 14.43 25.03
N PHE A 107 16.52 14.85 24.19
CA PHE A 107 16.48 14.56 22.76
C PHE A 107 16.62 13.06 22.48
N LEU A 108 17.50 12.35 23.19
CA LEU A 108 17.66 10.91 23.08
C LEU A 108 16.37 10.16 23.47
N ARG A 109 15.68 10.60 24.52
CA ARG A 109 14.38 10.03 24.91
C ARG A 109 13.33 10.22 23.79
N ILE A 110 13.21 11.44 23.25
CA ILE A 110 12.29 11.73 22.15
C ILE A 110 12.65 10.86 20.95
N LEU A 111 13.92 10.75 20.60
CA LEU A 111 14.37 9.93 19.46
C LEU A 111 13.99 8.45 19.64
N ILE A 112 14.20 7.88 20.83
CA ILE A 112 13.82 6.50 21.14
C ILE A 112 12.31 6.30 21.00
N VAL A 113 11.49 7.22 21.53
CA VAL A 113 10.04 7.17 21.42
C VAL A 113 9.62 7.25 19.95
N VAL A 114 10.17 8.18 19.19
CA VAL A 114 9.85 8.34 17.74
C VAL A 114 10.24 7.08 16.97
N LEU A 115 11.43 6.53 17.19
CA LEU A 115 11.86 5.29 16.54
C LEU A 115 10.97 4.11 16.89
N SER A 116 10.53 4.00 18.14
CA SER A 116 9.62 2.94 18.59
C SER A 116 8.27 3.07 17.91
N VAL A 117 7.69 4.27 17.84
CA VAL A 117 6.44 4.55 17.16
C VAL A 117 6.56 4.26 15.66
N VAL A 118 7.63 4.72 15.02
CA VAL A 118 7.92 4.45 13.60
C VAL A 118 8.00 2.96 13.34
N PHE A 119 8.73 2.20 14.16
CA PHE A 119 8.84 0.76 14.01
C PHE A 119 7.47 0.06 14.10
N VAL A 120 6.65 0.43 15.08
CA VAL A 120 5.30 -0.11 15.25
C VAL A 120 4.43 0.21 14.02
N VAL A 121 4.42 1.47 13.58
CA VAL A 121 3.64 1.91 12.41
C VAL A 121 4.10 1.19 11.14
N GLN A 122 5.41 1.05 10.93
CA GLN A 122 5.95 0.33 9.78
C GLN A 122 5.59 -1.16 9.80
N THR A 123 5.62 -1.77 10.98
CA THR A 123 5.20 -3.18 11.15
C THR A 123 3.71 -3.34 10.83
N ILE A 124 2.85 -2.45 11.34
CA ILE A 124 1.41 -2.46 11.03
C ILE A 124 1.18 -2.25 9.53
N ASN A 125 1.84 -1.28 8.90
CA ASN A 125 1.73 -1.03 7.47
C ASN A 125 2.19 -2.24 6.63
N GLN A 126 3.19 -2.98 7.10
CA GLN A 126 3.62 -4.20 6.42
C GLN A 126 2.61 -5.34 6.56
N ILE A 127 2.02 -5.50 7.74
CA ILE A 127 0.94 -6.47 7.98
C ILE A 127 -0.27 -6.13 7.08
N ILE A 128 -0.63 -4.85 6.99
CA ILE A 128 -1.70 -4.37 6.10
C ILE A 128 -1.40 -4.73 4.64
N ARG A 129 -0.15 -4.60 4.19
CA ARG A 129 0.23 -4.97 2.82
C ARG A 129 0.17 -6.47 2.55
N ILE A 130 0.49 -7.29 3.54
CA ILE A 130 0.45 -8.77 3.40
C ILE A 130 -1.00 -9.26 3.38
N LEU A 131 -1.86 -8.71 4.24
CA LEU A 131 -3.25 -9.15 4.39
C LEU A 131 -4.24 -8.45 3.45
N GLY A 132 -3.84 -7.29 2.89
CA GLY A 132 -4.76 -6.39 2.19
C GLY A 132 -5.49 -5.46 3.15
N GLY A 133 -5.47 -4.15 2.87
CA GLY A 133 -6.00 -3.13 3.80
C GLY A 133 -7.50 -3.28 4.08
N HIS A 134 -8.30 -3.49 3.04
CA HIS A 134 -9.74 -3.71 3.18
C HIS A 134 -10.07 -5.01 3.94
N THR A 135 -9.32 -6.06 3.68
CA THR A 135 -9.45 -7.36 4.35
C THR A 135 -9.19 -7.22 5.85
N LEU A 136 -8.10 -6.56 6.24
CA LEU A 136 -7.74 -6.37 7.65
C LEU A 136 -8.80 -5.57 8.41
N VAL A 137 -9.26 -4.44 7.85
CA VAL A 137 -10.31 -3.62 8.47
C VAL A 137 -11.60 -4.42 8.67
N ASN A 138 -12.02 -5.18 7.67
CA ASN A 138 -13.22 -6.00 7.76
C ASN A 138 -13.09 -7.15 8.78
N ILE A 139 -11.89 -7.73 8.92
CA ILE A 139 -11.60 -8.74 9.95
C ILE A 139 -11.68 -8.12 11.35
N ILE A 140 -11.02 -6.97 11.56
CA ILE A 140 -11.03 -6.26 12.87
C ILE A 140 -12.45 -5.86 13.28
N LEU A 141 -13.25 -5.35 12.33
CA LEU A 141 -14.64 -4.97 12.57
C LEU A 141 -15.59 -6.17 12.69
N GLY A 142 -15.10 -7.39 12.46
CA GLY A 142 -15.91 -8.62 12.49
C GLY A 142 -17.01 -8.68 11.43
N ARG A 143 -16.90 -7.86 10.35
CA ARG A 143 -17.96 -7.67 9.36
C ARG A 143 -18.40 -8.98 8.70
N TYR A 144 -17.46 -9.88 8.40
CA TYR A 144 -17.73 -11.14 7.70
C TYR A 144 -17.66 -12.38 8.61
N ARG A 145 -17.76 -12.18 9.92
CA ARG A 145 -17.81 -13.28 10.88
C ARG A 145 -19.04 -14.16 10.69
N GLN A 146 -20.12 -13.55 10.21
CA GLN A 146 -21.30 -14.23 9.68
C GLN A 146 -21.38 -13.99 8.19
N PRO A 147 -21.89 -14.96 7.37
CA PRO A 147 -22.05 -14.79 5.96
C PRO A 147 -22.90 -13.57 5.60
N VAL A 148 -22.38 -12.70 4.73
CA VAL A 148 -23.07 -11.49 4.26
C VAL A 148 -23.20 -11.54 2.75
N ARG A 149 -24.36 -11.18 2.21
CA ARG A 149 -24.58 -11.06 0.77
C ARG A 149 -24.25 -9.64 0.32
N GLU A 150 -23.38 -9.54 -0.68
CA GLU A 150 -23.01 -8.28 -1.34
C GLU A 150 -22.98 -8.46 -2.86
N ASP A 151 -23.16 -7.35 -3.59
CA ASP A 151 -22.96 -7.34 -5.05
C ASP A 151 -21.54 -6.87 -5.38
N LYS A 152 -20.80 -7.70 -6.12
CA LYS A 152 -19.39 -7.47 -6.46
C LYS A 152 -19.15 -7.66 -7.96
N ILE A 153 -18.12 -7.00 -8.49
CA ILE A 153 -17.50 -7.34 -9.77
C ILE A 153 -16.22 -8.11 -9.45
N PHE A 154 -15.99 -9.17 -10.21
CA PHE A 154 -14.76 -9.96 -10.20
C PHE A 154 -14.04 -9.82 -11.53
N MET A 155 -12.73 -9.62 -11.46
CA MET A 155 -11.81 -9.75 -12.57
C MET A 155 -10.88 -10.92 -12.27
N PHE A 156 -10.85 -11.89 -13.15
CA PHE A 156 -9.85 -12.94 -13.21
C PHE A 156 -8.89 -12.58 -14.33
N LEU A 157 -7.60 -12.46 -14.01
CA LEU A 157 -6.56 -12.20 -14.99
C LEU A 157 -5.50 -13.30 -14.85
N ASP A 158 -5.26 -14.02 -15.94
CA ASP A 158 -4.37 -15.16 -16.00
C ASP A 158 -3.31 -15.01 -17.11
N LEU A 159 -2.06 -15.38 -16.84
CA LEU A 159 -0.98 -15.30 -17.81
C LEU A 159 -1.13 -16.36 -18.90
N ALA A 160 -1.11 -15.93 -20.13
CA ALA A 160 -1.20 -16.83 -21.28
C ALA A 160 0.17 -17.50 -21.54
N GLY A 161 0.13 -18.84 -21.66
CA GLY A 161 1.31 -19.62 -22.02
C GLY A 161 2.40 -19.67 -20.95
N SER A 162 2.05 -19.55 -19.69
CA SER A 162 2.99 -19.61 -18.54
C SER A 162 3.83 -20.90 -18.53
N THR A 163 3.27 -22.03 -18.95
CA THR A 163 4.00 -23.30 -19.08
C THR A 163 5.11 -23.21 -20.13
N ALA A 164 4.84 -22.67 -21.30
CA ALA A 164 5.84 -22.51 -22.36
C ALA A 164 6.92 -21.46 -21.95
N LEU A 165 6.51 -20.44 -21.20
CA LEU A 165 7.44 -19.49 -20.59
C LEU A 165 8.35 -20.18 -19.56
N ALA A 166 7.80 -21.10 -18.75
CA ALA A 166 8.59 -21.88 -17.78
C ALA A 166 9.62 -22.81 -18.46
N GLU A 167 9.25 -23.45 -19.56
CA GLU A 167 10.19 -24.26 -20.36
C GLU A 167 11.34 -23.43 -20.93
N ARG A 168 11.08 -22.18 -21.31
CA ARG A 168 12.08 -21.27 -21.89
C ARG A 168 12.95 -20.57 -20.86
N LEU A 169 12.35 -20.08 -19.78
CA LEU A 169 13.02 -19.24 -18.77
C LEU A 169 13.52 -20.04 -17.56
N GLY A 170 13.08 -21.31 -17.43
CA GLY A 170 13.21 -22.09 -16.21
C GLY A 170 12.27 -21.61 -15.09
N ASP A 171 12.09 -22.44 -14.07
CA ASP A 171 11.13 -22.18 -12.96
C ASP A 171 11.38 -20.84 -12.24
N VAL A 172 12.65 -20.52 -11.97
CA VAL A 172 13.01 -19.27 -11.31
C VAL A 172 12.79 -18.06 -12.23
N GLY A 173 13.06 -18.20 -13.52
CA GLY A 173 12.90 -17.16 -14.52
C GLY A 173 11.43 -16.79 -14.72
N VAL A 174 10.55 -17.78 -14.90
CA VAL A 174 9.11 -17.54 -15.04
C VAL A 174 8.53 -16.94 -13.77
N GLN A 175 8.97 -17.40 -12.58
CA GLN A 175 8.49 -16.82 -11.31
C GLN A 175 8.91 -15.34 -11.15
N LYS A 176 10.10 -14.96 -11.60
CA LYS A 176 10.53 -13.55 -11.64
C LYS A 176 9.64 -12.72 -12.56
N LEU A 177 9.32 -13.23 -13.76
CA LEU A 177 8.42 -12.58 -14.71
C LEU A 177 7.03 -12.38 -14.10
N ILE A 178 6.44 -13.43 -13.52
CA ILE A 178 5.12 -13.37 -12.86
C ILE A 178 5.13 -12.33 -11.73
N THR A 179 6.16 -12.34 -10.88
CA THR A 179 6.29 -11.40 -9.77
C THR A 179 6.39 -9.96 -10.26
N LYS A 180 7.19 -9.70 -11.31
CA LYS A 180 7.30 -8.38 -11.92
C LYS A 180 5.98 -7.96 -12.56
N PHE A 181 5.33 -8.84 -13.29
CA PHE A 181 4.04 -8.58 -13.92
C PHE A 181 2.97 -8.20 -12.88
N PHE A 182 2.81 -8.98 -11.82
CA PHE A 182 1.87 -8.67 -10.73
C PHE A 182 2.19 -7.36 -10.02
N PHE A 183 3.47 -7.05 -9.85
CA PHE A 183 3.88 -5.76 -9.32
C PHE A 183 3.46 -4.61 -10.25
N ASP A 184 3.67 -4.77 -11.54
CA ASP A 184 3.41 -3.75 -12.54
C ASP A 184 1.90 -3.48 -12.72
N ILE A 185 1.06 -4.50 -12.73
CA ILE A 185 -0.40 -4.33 -12.86
C ILE A 185 -1.08 -3.83 -11.58
N THR A 186 -0.39 -3.86 -10.44
CA THR A 186 -0.96 -3.39 -9.16
C THR A 186 -1.32 -1.91 -9.20
N GLU A 187 -0.50 -1.07 -9.85
CA GLU A 187 -0.74 0.37 -9.93
C GLU A 187 -2.05 0.70 -10.66
N PRO A 188 -2.30 0.26 -11.92
CA PRO A 188 -3.57 0.49 -12.59
C PRO A 188 -4.78 -0.11 -11.86
N ILE A 189 -4.64 -1.25 -11.18
CA ILE A 189 -5.74 -1.84 -10.38
C ILE A 189 -6.14 -0.90 -9.23
N ILE A 190 -5.16 -0.40 -8.47
CA ILE A 190 -5.42 0.51 -7.34
C ILE A 190 -5.97 1.85 -7.80
N GLU A 191 -5.43 2.44 -8.87
CA GLU A 191 -5.92 3.70 -9.45
C GLU A 191 -7.38 3.62 -9.88
N HIS A 192 -7.81 2.44 -10.34
CA HIS A 192 -9.21 2.18 -10.71
C HIS A 192 -10.05 1.64 -9.54
N GLY A 193 -9.52 1.68 -8.30
CA GLY A 193 -10.23 1.28 -7.09
C GLY A 193 -10.51 -0.21 -6.98
N GLY A 194 -9.72 -1.04 -7.65
CA GLY A 194 -9.73 -2.49 -7.49
C GLY A 194 -9.07 -2.92 -6.17
N ASP A 195 -9.62 -3.95 -5.56
CA ASP A 195 -9.06 -4.61 -4.39
C ASP A 195 -8.54 -5.99 -4.80
N ILE A 196 -7.23 -6.20 -4.69
CA ILE A 196 -6.61 -7.48 -5.02
C ILE A 196 -6.96 -8.47 -3.93
N HIS A 197 -7.79 -9.44 -4.28
CA HIS A 197 -8.25 -10.45 -3.34
C HIS A 197 -7.18 -11.52 -3.08
N ARG A 198 -6.64 -12.11 -4.15
CA ARG A 198 -5.58 -13.13 -4.04
C ARG A 198 -4.82 -13.33 -5.33
N TYR A 199 -3.64 -13.89 -5.20
CA TYR A 199 -2.86 -14.46 -6.30
C TYR A 199 -2.92 -15.97 -6.21
N VAL A 200 -3.12 -16.67 -7.34
CA VAL A 200 -3.22 -18.12 -7.43
C VAL A 200 -2.35 -18.59 -8.60
N GLY A 201 -1.10 -19.00 -8.32
CA GLY A 201 -0.14 -19.33 -9.37
C GLY A 201 0.19 -18.11 -10.22
N ASP A 202 -0.18 -18.14 -11.48
CA ASP A 202 -0.02 -17.09 -12.49
C ASP A 202 -1.28 -16.26 -12.71
N GLN A 203 -2.31 -16.47 -11.88
CA GLN A 203 -3.59 -15.75 -11.91
C GLN A 203 -3.72 -14.75 -10.76
N VAL A 204 -4.33 -13.60 -11.02
CA VAL A 204 -4.77 -12.65 -10.00
C VAL A 204 -6.27 -12.46 -10.03
N VAL A 205 -6.88 -12.40 -8.84
CA VAL A 205 -8.30 -12.14 -8.66
C VAL A 205 -8.48 -10.77 -8.02
N VAL A 206 -9.18 -9.88 -8.71
CA VAL A 206 -9.46 -8.50 -8.27
C VAL A 206 -10.96 -8.31 -8.12
N THR A 207 -11.36 -7.53 -7.13
CA THR A 207 -12.77 -7.29 -6.82
C THR A 207 -13.10 -5.80 -6.69
N TRP A 208 -14.33 -5.44 -7.02
CA TRP A 208 -14.93 -4.12 -6.76
C TRP A 208 -16.30 -4.30 -6.14
N PRO A 209 -16.77 -3.40 -5.26
CA PRO A 209 -18.20 -3.27 -5.01
C PRO A 209 -18.92 -2.93 -6.34
N LEU A 210 -20.03 -3.61 -6.65
CA LEU A 210 -20.72 -3.46 -7.95
C LEU A 210 -21.01 -1.99 -8.28
N LYS A 211 -21.51 -1.22 -7.32
CA LYS A 211 -21.82 0.21 -7.50
C LYS A 211 -20.62 1.05 -7.92
N THR A 212 -19.48 0.85 -7.29
CA THR A 212 -18.27 1.65 -7.55
C THR A 212 -17.50 1.17 -8.78
N GLY A 213 -17.48 -0.14 -9.02
CA GLY A 213 -16.80 -0.75 -10.17
C GLY A 213 -17.54 -0.50 -11.48
N ALA A 214 -18.88 -0.50 -11.46
CA ALA A 214 -19.70 -0.15 -12.62
C ALA A 214 -19.74 1.36 -12.89
N ALA A 215 -19.59 2.19 -11.87
CA ALA A 215 -19.59 3.65 -12.01
C ALA A 215 -18.48 4.10 -12.98
N ASN A 216 -18.85 4.82 -14.03
CA ASN A 216 -17.96 5.27 -15.10
C ASN A 216 -17.15 4.12 -15.73
N MET A 217 -17.70 2.90 -15.76
CA MET A 217 -17.05 1.69 -16.27
C MET A 217 -15.66 1.43 -15.65
N ARG A 218 -15.50 1.73 -14.36
CA ARG A 218 -14.19 1.75 -13.69
C ARG A 218 -13.46 0.40 -13.77
N ALA A 219 -14.18 -0.72 -13.57
CA ALA A 219 -13.59 -2.05 -13.67
C ALA A 219 -13.14 -2.37 -15.12
N ILE A 220 -13.91 -1.97 -16.12
CA ILE A 220 -13.54 -2.15 -17.53
C ILE A 220 -12.35 -1.26 -17.91
N ARG A 221 -12.37 0.01 -17.48
CA ARG A 221 -11.24 0.92 -17.72
C ARG A 221 -9.95 0.43 -17.07
N CYS A 222 -10.04 -0.28 -15.96
CA CYS A 222 -8.91 -0.94 -15.34
C CYS A 222 -8.26 -1.96 -16.28
N CYS A 223 -9.04 -2.77 -16.99
CA CYS A 223 -8.50 -3.74 -17.94
C CYS A 223 -7.68 -3.06 -19.05
N PHE A 224 -8.19 -1.99 -19.65
CA PHE A 224 -7.45 -1.23 -20.67
C PHE A 224 -6.23 -0.50 -20.09
N ALA A 225 -6.32 0.01 -18.86
CA ALA A 225 -5.19 0.65 -18.20
C ALA A 225 -4.06 -0.36 -17.90
N ILE A 226 -4.39 -1.62 -17.62
CA ILE A 226 -3.41 -2.71 -17.52
C ILE A 226 -2.72 -2.93 -18.86
N ASP A 227 -3.49 -2.99 -19.97
CA ASP A 227 -2.94 -3.16 -21.32
C ASP A 227 -1.97 -2.03 -21.66
N ASP A 228 -2.37 -0.77 -21.46
CA ASP A 228 -1.55 0.41 -21.71
C ASP A 228 -0.26 0.40 -20.86
N TYR A 229 -0.39 -0.01 -19.59
CA TYR A 229 0.74 -0.04 -18.65
C TYR A 229 1.77 -1.11 -19.03
N VAL A 230 1.31 -2.31 -19.39
CA VAL A 230 2.18 -3.42 -19.82
C VAL A 230 2.83 -3.09 -21.17
N ALA A 231 2.06 -2.53 -22.12
CA ALA A 231 2.59 -2.08 -23.41
C ALA A 231 3.67 -0.99 -23.23
N GLY A 232 3.47 -0.05 -22.32
CA GLY A 232 4.46 0.98 -22.00
C GLY A 232 5.77 0.45 -21.37
N LYS A 233 5.78 -0.81 -20.92
CA LYS A 233 6.96 -1.51 -20.37
C LYS A 233 7.48 -2.64 -21.26
N ALA A 234 6.98 -2.78 -22.48
CA ALA A 234 7.31 -3.87 -23.39
C ALA A 234 8.84 -4.03 -23.57
N ASP A 235 9.55 -2.94 -23.81
CA ASP A 235 11.02 -2.98 -23.96
C ASP A 235 11.73 -3.51 -22.72
N GLN A 236 11.22 -3.19 -21.51
CA GLN A 236 11.81 -3.69 -20.26
C GLN A 236 11.61 -5.19 -20.10
N TYR A 237 10.41 -5.68 -20.46
CA TYR A 237 10.11 -7.12 -20.43
C TYR A 237 10.95 -7.87 -21.45
N GLU A 238 11.08 -7.32 -22.65
CA GLU A 238 11.88 -7.94 -23.72
C GLU A 238 13.37 -8.02 -23.34
N ILE A 239 13.93 -6.95 -22.77
CA ILE A 239 15.34 -6.93 -22.33
C ILE A 239 15.56 -7.91 -21.17
N GLU A 240 14.65 -7.99 -20.19
CA GLU A 240 14.86 -8.76 -18.97
C GLU A 240 14.51 -10.25 -19.14
N PHE A 241 13.47 -10.56 -19.93
CA PHE A 241 12.90 -11.92 -20.06
C PHE A 241 12.86 -12.45 -21.50
N GLY A 242 13.16 -11.62 -22.50
CA GLY A 242 13.00 -11.97 -23.91
C GLY A 242 11.53 -12.22 -24.31
N ALA A 243 10.57 -11.70 -23.58
CA ALA A 243 9.15 -11.82 -23.87
C ALA A 243 8.33 -10.77 -23.12
N VAL A 244 7.36 -10.19 -23.80
CA VAL A 244 6.30 -9.38 -23.18
C VAL A 244 5.19 -10.33 -22.70
N PRO A 245 4.73 -10.22 -21.42
CA PRO A 245 3.67 -11.07 -20.92
C PRO A 245 2.36 -10.82 -21.66
N SER A 246 1.71 -11.88 -22.13
CA SER A 246 0.34 -11.89 -22.59
C SER A 246 -0.57 -12.52 -21.53
N TYR A 247 -1.83 -12.12 -21.48
CA TYR A 247 -2.77 -12.55 -20.47
C TYR A 247 -4.22 -12.51 -20.98
N HIS A 248 -5.10 -13.18 -20.26
CA HIS A 248 -6.52 -13.18 -20.49
C HIS A 248 -7.24 -12.57 -19.29
N ILE A 249 -8.32 -11.82 -19.56
CA ILE A 249 -9.13 -11.18 -18.54
C ILE A 249 -10.57 -11.61 -18.69
N GLY A 250 -11.16 -12.19 -17.64
CA GLY A 250 -12.58 -12.42 -17.50
C GLY A 250 -13.19 -11.48 -16.47
N LEU A 251 -14.22 -10.74 -16.81
CA LEU A 251 -14.91 -9.81 -15.93
C LEU A 251 -16.38 -10.20 -15.79
N HIS A 252 -16.88 -10.30 -14.56
CA HIS A 252 -18.31 -10.56 -14.31
C HIS A 252 -18.77 -9.91 -13.00
N GLY A 253 -20.04 -9.49 -12.97
CA GLY A 253 -20.63 -8.82 -11.80
C GLY A 253 -21.93 -9.46 -11.34
N GLY A 254 -22.13 -9.54 -10.05
CA GLY A 254 -23.36 -10.09 -9.47
C GLY A 254 -23.29 -10.31 -7.97
N PRO A 255 -24.31 -10.96 -7.40
CA PRO A 255 -24.38 -11.25 -5.98
C PRO A 255 -23.43 -12.37 -5.57
N VAL A 256 -22.77 -12.16 -4.41
CA VAL A 256 -21.92 -13.17 -3.76
C VAL A 256 -22.20 -13.20 -2.26
N VAL A 257 -21.90 -14.32 -1.64
CA VAL A 257 -21.85 -14.45 -0.18
C VAL A 257 -20.41 -14.34 0.25
N ILE A 258 -20.12 -13.43 1.17
CA ILE A 258 -18.80 -13.18 1.73
C ILE A 258 -18.79 -13.72 3.14
N SER A 259 -17.82 -14.52 3.49
CA SER A 259 -17.66 -15.06 4.84
C SER A 259 -16.19 -15.21 5.20
N GLN A 260 -15.90 -15.00 6.47
CA GLN A 260 -14.62 -15.36 7.06
C GLN A 260 -14.62 -16.88 7.31
N ILE A 261 -13.61 -17.57 6.80
CA ILE A 261 -13.45 -19.02 6.95
C ILE A 261 -12.10 -19.35 7.60
N GLY A 262 -12.04 -20.54 8.19
CA GLY A 262 -10.85 -21.06 8.84
C GLY A 262 -10.79 -20.74 10.34
N ASP A 263 -9.96 -21.46 11.08
CA ASP A 263 -9.72 -21.31 12.50
C ASP A 263 -8.31 -20.76 12.77
N GLN A 264 -7.27 -21.55 12.56
CA GLN A 264 -5.88 -21.10 12.78
C GLN A 264 -5.40 -20.13 11.70
N LYS A 265 -5.79 -20.37 10.45
CA LYS A 265 -5.59 -19.44 9.33
C LYS A 265 -6.95 -18.97 8.87
N GLN A 266 -7.21 -17.69 9.05
CA GLN A 266 -8.48 -17.07 8.66
C GLN A 266 -8.30 -16.31 7.36
N GLU A 267 -9.26 -16.48 6.45
CA GLU A 267 -9.32 -15.69 5.21
C GLU A 267 -10.76 -15.30 4.89
N ILE A 268 -10.92 -14.20 4.15
CA ILE A 268 -12.22 -13.81 3.59
C ILE A 268 -12.40 -14.55 2.27
N SER A 269 -13.47 -15.29 2.15
CA SER A 269 -13.82 -16.06 0.95
C SER A 269 -15.14 -15.59 0.36
N TYR A 270 -15.20 -15.68 -0.97
CA TYR A 270 -16.39 -15.34 -1.77
C TYR A 270 -17.02 -16.61 -2.30
N PHE A 271 -18.33 -16.76 -2.09
CA PHE A 271 -19.12 -17.90 -2.53
C PHE A 271 -20.25 -17.43 -3.42
N GLY A 272 -20.51 -18.16 -4.49
CA GLY A 272 -21.62 -17.89 -5.40
C GLY A 272 -21.26 -18.12 -6.84
N ASP A 273 -22.30 -18.18 -7.67
CA ASP A 273 -22.16 -18.43 -9.11
C ASP A 273 -21.41 -17.30 -9.83
N THR A 274 -21.53 -16.08 -9.35
CA THR A 274 -20.82 -14.91 -9.88
C THR A 274 -19.31 -15.11 -9.98
N VAL A 275 -18.69 -15.68 -8.94
CA VAL A 275 -17.25 -15.95 -8.92
C VAL A 275 -16.88 -17.01 -9.94
N ASN A 276 -17.66 -18.11 -9.98
CA ASN A 276 -17.44 -19.22 -10.91
C ASN A 276 -17.65 -18.77 -12.37
N THR A 277 -18.66 -17.92 -12.60
CA THR A 277 -18.94 -17.36 -13.93
C THR A 277 -17.78 -16.48 -14.40
N ALA A 278 -17.25 -15.59 -13.55
CA ALA A 278 -16.10 -14.77 -13.90
C ALA A 278 -14.88 -15.62 -14.28
N ALA A 279 -14.59 -16.67 -13.51
CA ALA A 279 -13.51 -17.60 -13.81
C ALA A 279 -13.74 -18.36 -15.14
N ARG A 280 -14.97 -18.80 -15.41
CA ARG A 280 -15.31 -19.47 -16.69
C ARG A 280 -15.19 -18.53 -17.88
N ILE A 281 -15.58 -17.25 -17.73
CA ILE A 281 -15.43 -16.23 -18.76
C ILE A 281 -13.94 -16.04 -19.10
N GLU A 282 -13.08 -15.96 -18.10
CA GLU A 282 -11.63 -15.87 -18.34
C GLU A 282 -11.14 -17.09 -19.14
N GLN A 283 -11.49 -18.32 -18.75
CA GLN A 283 -11.10 -19.54 -19.45
C GLN A 283 -11.58 -19.58 -20.91
N GLN A 284 -12.71 -18.94 -21.24
CA GLN A 284 -13.21 -18.85 -22.62
C GLN A 284 -12.39 -17.88 -23.50
N CYS A 285 -11.60 -16.97 -22.91
CA CYS A 285 -10.76 -16.05 -23.67
C CYS A 285 -9.83 -16.80 -24.63
N LYS A 286 -9.23 -17.90 -24.19
CA LYS A 286 -8.34 -18.74 -25.00
C LYS A 286 -9.09 -19.37 -26.20
N ALA A 287 -10.29 -19.89 -25.97
CA ALA A 287 -11.08 -20.55 -27.01
C ALA A 287 -11.57 -19.53 -28.05
N LEU A 288 -11.91 -18.31 -27.62
CA LEU A 288 -12.41 -17.23 -28.46
C LEU A 288 -11.32 -16.31 -29.00
N GLN A 289 -10.05 -16.60 -28.70
CA GLN A 289 -8.89 -15.78 -29.08
C GLN A 289 -9.07 -14.29 -28.73
N SER A 290 -9.66 -14.03 -27.55
CA SER A 290 -9.91 -12.68 -27.04
C SER A 290 -9.08 -12.43 -25.78
N GLY A 291 -8.50 -11.24 -25.65
CA GLY A 291 -7.77 -10.85 -24.44
C GLY A 291 -8.68 -10.50 -23.27
N LEU A 292 -9.92 -10.04 -23.56
CA LEU A 292 -10.89 -9.61 -22.56
C LEU A 292 -12.29 -10.11 -22.93
N LEU A 293 -12.98 -10.71 -21.96
CA LEU A 293 -14.40 -11.07 -22.03
C LEU A 293 -15.15 -10.56 -20.78
N ILE A 294 -16.44 -10.21 -20.98
CA ILE A 294 -17.29 -9.66 -19.91
C ILE A 294 -18.61 -10.45 -19.85
#